data_8364f54eb73a211a4748964fcc25f59d
#
_entry.id   8364f54eb73a211a4748964fcc25f59d
#
_cell.length_a   1.000
_cell.length_b   1.000
_cell.length_c   1.000
_cell.angle_alpha   90.00
_cell.angle_beta   90.00
_cell.angle_gamma   90.00
#
_symmetry.space_group_name_H-M   'P 1'
#
loop_
_entity.id
_entity.type
_entity.pdbx_description
1 polymer ?
#
loop_
_entity_poly.entity_id
_entity_poly.type
_entity_poly.pdbx_seq_one_letter_code
_entity_poly.pdbx_strand_id
1 'polypeptide(L)'
;MGRIRQIIKVDGQECWTLFDTGARNTYVIPSVARVLKTLPTPRTIRTALGGGVKETNTEAVLHAEIEGRPISTYALVIEQIGNDENGKPIEILFGALAMQQWGIRPVPDEERLDLTNYPEEFVEF
;
A
#
# COMPACT_ATOMS: atom_id res chain seq x y z
N MET A 1 0.44 16.73 4.60
CA MET A 1 0.34 15.26 4.48
C MET A 1 -0.12 14.93 3.07
N GLY A 2 0.67 14.08 2.38
CA GLY A 2 0.33 13.76 1.00
C GLY A 2 -0.53 12.50 0.91
N ARG A 3 -1.67 12.60 0.21
CA ARG A 3 -2.48 11.43 -0.08
C ARG A 3 -3.16 11.57 -1.43
N ILE A 4 -3.11 10.50 -2.20
CA ILE A 4 -3.86 10.37 -3.46
C ILE A 4 -4.42 8.96 -3.57
N ARG A 5 -5.40 8.79 -4.44
CA ARG A 5 -5.97 7.48 -4.74
C ARG A 5 -5.72 7.15 -6.20
N GLN A 6 -5.35 5.91 -6.44
CA GLN A 6 -4.99 5.48 -7.78
C GLN A 6 -5.14 3.96 -7.88
N ILE A 7 -5.47 3.47 -9.06
CA ILE A 7 -5.48 2.04 -9.33
C ILE A 7 -4.06 1.56 -9.52
N ILE A 8 -3.72 0.44 -8.87
CA ILE A 8 -2.49 -0.29 -9.16
C ILE A 8 -2.88 -1.72 -9.50
N LYS A 9 -1.95 -2.47 -10.08
CA LYS A 9 -2.23 -3.85 -10.48
C LYS A 9 -1.54 -4.83 -9.55
N VAL A 10 -2.31 -5.80 -9.07
CA VAL A 10 -1.81 -6.87 -8.22
C VAL A 10 -2.27 -8.18 -8.87
N ASP A 11 -1.30 -8.99 -9.33
CA ASP A 11 -1.59 -10.25 -10.02
C ASP A 11 -2.57 -10.04 -11.19
N GLY A 12 -2.35 -8.94 -11.94
CA GLY A 12 -3.19 -8.59 -13.09
C GLY A 12 -4.53 -7.97 -12.74
N GLN A 13 -4.89 -7.85 -11.47
CA GLN A 13 -6.15 -7.28 -11.01
C GLN A 13 -5.95 -5.82 -10.61
N GLU A 14 -6.94 -4.99 -10.95
CA GLU A 14 -6.93 -3.59 -10.57
C GLU A 14 -7.38 -3.45 -9.12
N CYS A 15 -6.58 -2.75 -8.32
CA CYS A 15 -6.88 -2.53 -6.90
C CYS A 15 -6.90 -1.04 -6.60
N TRP A 16 -7.98 -0.59 -5.93
CA TRP A 16 -8.13 0.81 -5.53
C TRP A 16 -7.24 1.09 -4.35
N THR A 17 -6.26 1.96 -4.53
CA THR A 17 -5.15 2.15 -3.60
C THR A 17 -5.09 3.58 -3.11
N LEU A 18 -4.96 3.72 -1.80
CA LEU A 18 -4.70 5.01 -1.15
C LEU A 18 -3.20 5.10 -0.86
N PHE A 19 -2.53 6.07 -1.47
CA PHE A 19 -1.13 6.40 -1.16
C PHE A 19 -1.16 7.51 -0.11
N ASP A 20 -0.68 7.21 1.09
CA ASP A 20 -0.82 8.12 2.23
C ASP A 20 0.49 8.22 3.01
N THR A 21 1.16 9.38 2.90
CA THR A 21 2.42 9.60 3.62
C THR A 21 2.22 9.71 5.13
N GLY A 22 0.97 9.85 5.59
CA GLY A 22 0.65 9.86 7.02
C GLY A 22 0.58 8.46 7.63
N ALA A 23 0.57 7.41 6.80
CA ALA A 23 0.62 6.03 7.28
C ALA A 23 2.03 5.50 7.08
N ARG A 24 2.59 4.87 8.12
CA ARG A 24 3.93 4.31 8.05
C ARG A 24 3.96 3.03 7.22
N ASN A 25 3.06 2.10 7.55
CA ASN A 25 3.04 0.76 6.96
C ASN A 25 2.07 0.67 5.79
N THR A 26 2.17 -0.42 5.05
CA THR A 26 1.27 -0.74 3.95
C THR A 26 0.29 -1.80 4.43
N TYR A 27 -0.96 -1.72 3.97
CA TYR A 27 -2.05 -2.60 4.40
C TYR A 27 -2.82 -3.08 3.18
N VAL A 28 -3.31 -4.32 3.26
CA VAL A 28 -4.19 -4.90 2.25
C VAL A 28 -5.39 -5.55 2.93
N ILE A 29 -6.52 -5.56 2.25
CA ILE A 29 -7.70 -6.29 2.74
C ILE A 29 -7.62 -7.77 2.30
N PRO A 30 -8.42 -8.65 2.92
CA PRO A 30 -8.32 -10.08 2.64
C PRO A 30 -8.52 -10.46 1.16
N SER A 31 -9.37 -9.75 0.44
CA SER A 31 -9.59 -10.06 -0.98
C SER A 31 -8.33 -9.84 -1.83
N VAL A 32 -7.48 -8.89 -1.44
CA VAL A 32 -6.18 -8.68 -2.10
C VAL A 32 -5.18 -9.74 -1.62
N ALA A 33 -5.14 -9.98 -0.31
CA ALA A 33 -4.22 -10.96 0.29
C ALA A 33 -4.40 -12.36 -0.29
N ARG A 34 -5.61 -12.68 -0.77
CA ARG A 34 -5.93 -14.00 -1.31
C ARG A 34 -5.03 -14.41 -2.47
N VAL A 35 -4.55 -13.45 -3.26
CA VAL A 35 -3.67 -13.74 -4.40
C VAL A 35 -2.21 -13.52 -4.08
N LEU A 36 -1.88 -13.27 -2.81
CA LEU A 36 -0.53 -13.01 -2.36
C LEU A 36 -0.04 -14.13 -1.44
N LYS A 37 1.28 -14.23 -1.31
CA LYS A 37 1.88 -15.08 -0.31
C LYS A 37 1.71 -14.42 1.06
N THR A 38 1.21 -15.17 2.03
CA THR A 38 1.00 -14.66 3.39
C THR A 38 1.88 -15.40 4.39
N LEU A 39 2.20 -14.71 5.48
CA LEU A 39 3.04 -15.21 6.56
C LEU A 39 2.43 -14.79 7.88
N PRO A 40 2.63 -15.57 8.95
CA PRO A 40 2.28 -15.07 10.27
C PRO A 40 3.23 -13.95 10.66
N THR A 41 2.70 -12.92 11.35
CA THR A 41 3.57 -11.89 11.92
C THR A 41 4.31 -12.45 13.14
N PRO A 42 5.50 -11.89 13.49
CA PRO A 42 6.24 -12.37 14.67
C PRO A 42 5.47 -12.21 15.98
N ARG A 43 4.54 -11.28 16.03
CA ARG A 43 3.66 -11.03 17.17
C ARG A 43 2.39 -10.39 16.65
N THR A 44 1.37 -10.33 17.49
CA THR A 44 0.17 -9.58 17.13
C THR A 44 0.52 -8.11 16.94
N ILE A 45 0.12 -7.55 15.81
CA ILE A 45 0.36 -6.16 15.49
C ILE A 45 -0.92 -5.38 15.73
N ARG A 46 -0.83 -4.30 16.50
CA ARG A 46 -1.94 -3.38 16.71
C ARG A 46 -1.64 -2.09 15.95
N THR A 47 -2.62 -1.60 15.23
CA THR A 47 -2.47 -0.38 14.46
C THR A 47 -3.71 0.50 14.62
N ALA A 48 -3.50 1.81 14.65
CA ALA A 48 -4.59 2.78 14.66
C ALA A 48 -4.77 3.27 13.22
N LEU A 49 -5.94 3.04 12.68
CA LEU A 49 -6.20 3.35 11.29
C LEU A 49 -7.61 3.89 11.16
N GLY A 50 -7.76 5.10 10.58
CA GLY A 50 -9.07 5.69 10.37
C GLY A 50 -9.87 5.90 11.64
N GLY A 51 -9.20 6.20 12.77
CA GLY A 51 -9.86 6.43 14.03
C GLY A 51 -10.21 5.17 14.81
N GLY A 52 -9.90 3.99 14.29
CA GLY A 52 -10.13 2.72 14.96
C GLY A 52 -8.84 1.97 15.19
N VAL A 53 -8.85 1.06 16.17
CA VAL A 53 -7.71 0.17 16.43
C VAL A 53 -7.99 -1.16 15.76
N LYS A 54 -7.02 -1.61 14.96
CA LYS A 54 -7.08 -2.90 14.27
C LYS A 54 -5.97 -3.80 14.80
N GLU A 55 -6.21 -5.09 14.78
CA GLU A 55 -5.18 -6.07 15.13
C GLU A 55 -5.03 -7.05 13.99
N THR A 56 -3.82 -7.53 13.77
CA THR A 56 -3.55 -8.55 12.77
C THR A 56 -2.40 -9.45 13.21
N ASN A 57 -2.48 -10.71 12.77
CA ASN A 57 -1.43 -11.70 12.95
C ASN A 57 -0.87 -12.15 11.60
N THR A 58 -1.26 -11.49 10.51
CA THR A 58 -0.91 -11.93 9.17
C THR A 58 -0.32 -10.79 8.37
N GLU A 59 0.78 -11.06 7.69
CA GLU A 59 1.33 -10.15 6.70
C GLU A 59 1.38 -10.85 5.35
N ALA A 60 1.43 -10.06 4.28
CA ALA A 60 1.48 -10.54 2.92
C ALA A 60 2.68 -9.93 2.21
N VAL A 61 3.20 -10.63 1.20
CA VAL A 61 4.21 -10.08 0.31
C VAL A 61 3.47 -9.47 -0.87
N LEU A 62 3.41 -8.15 -0.88
CA LEU A 62 2.70 -7.42 -1.92
C LEU A 62 3.62 -7.19 -3.11
N HIS A 63 3.34 -7.89 -4.21
CA HIS A 63 3.95 -7.63 -5.50
C HIS A 63 2.92 -6.89 -6.34
N ALA A 64 3.27 -5.73 -6.83
CA ALA A 64 2.32 -4.89 -7.56
C ALA A 64 3.03 -4.15 -8.69
N GLU A 65 2.24 -3.63 -9.60
CA GLU A 65 2.71 -2.72 -10.64
C GLU A 65 2.05 -1.36 -10.46
N ILE A 66 2.87 -0.34 -10.39
CA ILE A 66 2.43 1.04 -10.27
C ILE A 66 2.85 1.76 -11.54
N GLU A 67 1.87 2.08 -12.38
CA GLU A 67 2.11 2.71 -13.69
C GLU A 67 3.16 1.91 -14.49
N GLY A 68 2.98 0.59 -14.49
CA GLY A 68 3.85 -0.33 -15.23
C GLY A 68 5.18 -0.66 -14.55
N ARG A 69 5.45 -0.10 -13.37
CA ARG A 69 6.69 -0.34 -12.65
C ARG A 69 6.48 -1.33 -11.52
N PRO A 70 7.24 -2.43 -11.49
CA PRO A 70 7.05 -3.43 -10.43
C PRO A 70 7.62 -2.94 -9.09
N ILE A 71 6.89 -3.25 -8.03
CA ILE A 71 7.34 -3.03 -6.65
C ILE A 71 7.04 -4.27 -5.82
N SER A 72 7.71 -4.41 -4.70
CA SER A 72 7.36 -5.39 -3.69
C SER A 72 7.57 -4.78 -2.31
N THR A 73 6.70 -5.14 -1.39
CA THR A 73 6.79 -4.69 0.00
C THR A 73 5.97 -5.63 0.88
N TYR A 74 6.26 -5.65 2.16
CA TYR A 74 5.39 -6.34 3.10
C TYR A 74 4.17 -5.47 3.39
N ALA A 75 3.03 -6.12 3.53
CA ALA A 75 1.77 -5.46 3.87
C ALA A 75 1.07 -6.22 4.99
N LEU A 76 0.51 -5.50 5.93
CA LEU A 76 -0.29 -6.11 6.98
C LEU A 76 -1.70 -6.36 6.44
N VAL A 77 -2.27 -7.52 6.77
CA VAL A 77 -3.61 -7.87 6.31
C VAL A 77 -4.62 -7.45 7.36
N ILE A 78 -5.53 -6.56 7.00
CA ILE A 78 -6.61 -6.11 7.90
C ILE A 78 -7.95 -6.20 7.17
N GLU A 79 -9.02 -6.35 7.95
CA GLU A 79 -10.36 -6.57 7.37
C GLU A 79 -10.87 -5.41 6.53
N GLN A 80 -10.62 -4.19 6.99
CA GLN A 80 -11.09 -2.98 6.30
C GLN A 80 -10.07 -1.88 6.46
N ILE A 81 -9.85 -1.12 5.38
CA ILE A 81 -9.07 0.10 5.42
C ILE A 81 -10.01 1.31 5.53
N GLY A 82 -11.12 1.26 4.83
CA GLY A 82 -12.10 2.33 4.77
C GLY A 82 -12.55 2.57 3.35
N ASN A 83 -13.34 3.60 3.16
CA ASN A 83 -13.86 3.97 1.84
C ASN A 83 -13.35 5.35 1.45
N ASP A 84 -13.32 5.63 0.14
CA ASP A 84 -13.07 6.98 -0.32
C ASP A 84 -14.33 7.85 -0.13
N GLU A 85 -14.27 9.10 -0.52
CA GLU A 85 -15.39 10.04 -0.35
C GLU A 85 -16.62 9.68 -1.16
N ASN A 86 -16.47 8.79 -2.14
CA ASN A 86 -17.57 8.31 -2.96
C ASN A 86 -18.11 6.95 -2.50
N GLY A 87 -17.64 6.48 -1.34
CA GLY A 87 -18.07 5.19 -0.80
C GLY A 87 -17.38 3.99 -1.40
N LYS A 88 -16.37 4.17 -2.23
CA LYS A 88 -15.65 3.07 -2.84
C LYS A 88 -14.62 2.52 -1.85
N PRO A 89 -14.64 1.20 -1.59
CA PRO A 89 -13.69 0.62 -0.63
C PRO A 89 -12.25 0.77 -1.10
N ILE A 90 -11.38 1.17 -0.17
CA ILE A 90 -9.94 1.17 -0.37
C ILE A 90 -9.46 -0.26 -0.13
N GLU A 91 -8.75 -0.81 -1.11
CA GLU A 91 -8.28 -2.19 -1.05
C GLU A 91 -6.85 -2.30 -0.57
N ILE A 92 -6.06 -1.27 -0.83
CA ILE A 92 -4.65 -1.19 -0.42
C ILE A 92 -4.39 0.20 0.13
N LEU A 93 -3.73 0.27 1.29
CA LEU A 93 -3.16 1.52 1.78
C LEU A 93 -1.66 1.40 1.65
N PHE A 94 -1.07 2.21 0.78
CA PHE A 94 0.35 2.18 0.49
C PHE A 94 1.03 3.25 1.34
N GLY A 95 1.88 2.81 2.28
CA GLY A 95 2.41 3.69 3.31
C GLY A 95 3.75 4.31 2.99
N ALA A 96 4.22 5.14 3.92
CA ALA A 96 5.41 5.98 3.72
C ALA A 96 6.68 5.17 3.53
N LEU A 97 6.88 4.08 4.28
CA LEU A 97 8.10 3.29 4.18
C LEU A 97 8.25 2.67 2.79
N ALA A 98 7.17 2.12 2.25
CA ALA A 98 7.20 1.55 0.91
C ALA A 98 7.41 2.63 -0.14
N MET A 99 6.78 3.78 0.03
CA MET A 99 7.00 4.90 -0.90
C MET A 99 8.45 5.37 -0.89
N GLN A 100 9.07 5.45 0.27
CA GLN A 100 10.48 5.81 0.37
C GLN A 100 11.38 4.80 -0.32
N GLN A 101 11.11 3.51 -0.09
CA GLN A 101 11.91 2.45 -0.69
C GLN A 101 11.86 2.49 -2.21
N TRP A 102 10.72 2.81 -2.77
CA TRP A 102 10.49 2.74 -4.22
C TRP A 102 10.52 4.09 -4.91
N GLY A 103 10.91 5.15 -4.17
CA GLY A 103 11.05 6.48 -4.75
C GLY A 103 9.74 7.06 -5.28
N ILE A 104 8.64 6.76 -4.59
CA ILE A 104 7.30 7.19 -4.98
C ILE A 104 6.88 8.37 -4.13
N ARG A 105 6.39 9.43 -4.75
CA ARG A 105 5.95 10.61 -4.03
C ARG A 105 4.57 11.06 -4.52
N PRO A 106 3.57 11.14 -3.64
CA PRO A 106 2.28 11.69 -4.02
C PRO A 106 2.39 13.19 -4.28
N VAL A 107 1.69 13.65 -5.31
CA VAL A 107 1.55 15.07 -5.61
C VAL A 107 0.06 15.39 -5.58
N PRO A 108 -0.50 15.66 -4.39
CA PRO A 108 -1.95 15.79 -4.23
C PRO A 108 -2.58 16.89 -5.06
N ASP A 109 -1.88 18.00 -5.24
CA ASP A 109 -2.38 19.14 -6.02
C ASP A 109 -2.62 18.76 -7.49
N GLU A 110 -1.91 17.76 -7.98
CA GLU A 110 -2.00 17.28 -9.36
C GLU A 110 -2.69 15.92 -9.43
N GLU A 111 -3.10 15.37 -8.30
CA GLU A 111 -3.74 14.07 -8.19
C GLU A 111 -2.97 12.98 -8.91
N ARG A 112 -1.65 12.95 -8.71
CA ARG A 112 -0.77 11.97 -9.34
C ARG A 112 0.37 11.55 -8.43
N LEU A 113 1.06 10.49 -8.86
CA LEU A 113 2.31 10.07 -8.25
C LEU A 113 3.46 10.63 -9.07
N ASP A 114 4.52 11.04 -8.37
CA ASP A 114 5.79 11.37 -8.99
C ASP A 114 6.70 10.16 -8.83
N LEU A 115 7.04 9.52 -9.93
CA LEU A 115 7.87 8.33 -9.98
C LEU A 115 9.28 8.62 -10.52
N THR A 116 9.67 9.89 -10.53
CA THR A 116 10.97 10.29 -11.04
C THR A 116 12.12 9.56 -10.36
N ASN A 117 11.98 9.27 -9.07
CA ASN A 117 13.02 8.61 -8.29
C ASN A 117 12.84 7.11 -8.16
N TYR A 118 11.98 6.50 -8.98
CA TYR A 118 11.84 5.06 -9.00
C TYR A 118 13.20 4.46 -9.40
N PRO A 119 13.74 3.50 -8.62
CA PRO A 119 15.07 2.95 -8.87
C PRO A 119 15.06 2.00 -10.07
N GLU A 120 15.72 2.40 -11.16
CA GLU A 120 15.92 1.50 -12.30
C GLU A 120 16.90 0.40 -11.94
N GLU A 121 17.84 0.71 -11.06
CA GLU A 121 18.76 -0.27 -10.50
C GLU A 121 19.17 0.20 -9.11
N PHE A 122 19.60 -0.74 -8.28
CA PHE A 122 20.08 -0.41 -6.94
C PHE A 122 21.60 -0.33 -6.96
N VAL A 123 22.13 0.89 -6.83
CA VAL A 123 23.56 1.13 -6.72
C VAL A 123 23.85 1.40 -5.25
N GLU A 124 24.44 0.43 -4.56
CA GLU A 124 24.60 0.48 -3.11
C GLU A 124 25.90 1.10 -2.65
N PHE A 125 26.90 1.12 -3.52
CA PHE A 125 28.22 1.68 -3.20
C PHE A 125 28.82 2.39 -4.40
#